data_13bd017cc1fc15f190ac62d51c716934
#
_entry.id   13bd017cc1fc15f190ac62d51c716934
#
_cell.length_a   1.000
_cell.length_b   1.000
_cell.length_c   1.000
_cell.angle_alpha   90.00
_cell.angle_beta   90.00
_cell.angle_gamma   90.00
#
_symmetry.space_group_name_H-M   'P 1'
#
loop_
_entity.id
_entity.type
_entity.pdbx_description
1 polymer ?
#
loop_
_entity_poly.entity_id
_entity_poly.type
_entity_poly.pdbx_seq_one_letter_code
_entity_poly.pdbx_strand_id
1 'polypeptide(L)'
;MSWLRHSSALCHAQSKFFGNSIIQKANFGALPNPHTTPEVLYTGLFINNEWHKAKSAKTFETLNPSTEEKIAEIQCAGKEDVDVAVKAARDAFKLGSPWRRMDASDRGVLLNRLADLIERDRIYLASLETLDNGKPYAMSYNVDLPMSIKNLRYFAGWADKNHGKTIPMDGDFFAYTRHEPVGVCAQIIPWNFPILMMAWKLGPALATGNTIILKPAEQTSLTALYIAQLIKEAGF
;
A
#
# COMPACT_ATOMS: atom_id res chain seq x y z
N MET A 1 30.71 54.09 -17.40
CA MET A 1 31.43 53.14 -16.52
C MET A 1 30.89 53.24 -15.09
N SER A 2 29.80 52.58 -14.75
CA SER A 2 29.37 52.41 -13.34
C SER A 2 28.18 51.42 -13.22
N TRP A 3 28.37 50.18 -13.70
CA TRP A 3 27.33 49.14 -13.60
C TRP A 3 27.86 47.78 -13.07
N LEU A 4 28.94 47.78 -12.28
CA LEU A 4 29.56 46.54 -11.79
C LEU A 4 29.82 46.49 -10.27
N ARG A 5 29.04 47.21 -9.44
CA ARG A 5 29.22 47.14 -7.97
C ARG A 5 27.99 46.78 -7.16
N HIS A 6 26.90 46.22 -7.76
CA HIS A 6 25.71 45.83 -7.02
C HIS A 6 25.38 44.30 -7.01
N SER A 7 26.24 43.46 -7.57
CA SER A 7 25.98 42.03 -7.64
C SER A 7 26.56 41.17 -6.50
N SER A 8 27.44 41.75 -5.66
CA SER A 8 28.05 40.98 -4.55
C SER A 8 27.27 41.00 -3.24
N ALA A 9 26.39 42.00 -3.04
CA ALA A 9 25.58 42.09 -1.80
C ALA A 9 24.35 41.19 -1.81
N LEU A 10 23.80 40.91 -2.98
CA LEU A 10 22.62 40.00 -3.11
C LEU A 10 22.98 38.50 -2.96
N CYS A 11 24.20 38.13 -3.32
CA CYS A 11 24.67 36.76 -3.18
C CYS A 11 24.96 36.38 -1.71
N HIS A 12 25.37 37.35 -0.88
CA HIS A 12 25.63 37.12 0.56
C HIS A 12 24.34 37.11 1.42
N ALA A 13 23.26 37.74 0.95
CA ALA A 13 21.99 37.73 1.67
C ALA A 13 21.23 36.39 1.45
N GLN A 14 21.38 35.75 0.29
CA GLN A 14 20.75 34.45 0.03
C GLN A 14 21.41 33.28 0.76
N SER A 15 22.70 33.35 1.05
CA SER A 15 23.41 32.29 1.79
C SER A 15 23.04 32.25 3.29
N LYS A 16 22.55 33.34 3.86
CA LYS A 16 22.11 33.38 5.28
C LYS A 16 20.65 32.91 5.48
N PHE A 17 19.85 32.92 4.43
CA PHE A 17 18.45 32.41 4.51
C PHE A 17 18.34 30.91 4.31
N PHE A 18 19.29 30.23 3.68
CA PHE A 18 19.34 28.78 3.52
C PHE A 18 20.12 28.03 4.60
N GLY A 19 20.79 28.76 5.51
CA GLY A 19 21.64 28.16 6.55
C GLY A 19 20.91 27.71 7.82
N ASN A 20 19.63 28.00 7.98
CA ASN A 20 18.75 27.47 9.03
C ASN A 20 17.54 26.78 8.41
N SER A 21 17.76 25.92 7.43
CA SER A 21 16.72 24.96 7.10
C SER A 21 16.48 24.14 8.36
N ILE A 22 15.25 24.18 8.81
CA ILE A 22 14.65 23.32 9.80
C ILE A 22 14.76 21.88 9.26
N ILE A 23 15.95 21.30 9.34
CA ILE A 23 16.08 19.89 9.60
C ILE A 23 15.67 19.81 11.07
N GLN A 24 14.35 19.84 11.34
CA GLN A 24 13.85 19.21 12.54
C GLN A 24 14.51 17.84 12.51
N LYS A 25 15.51 17.65 13.37
CA LYS A 25 15.98 16.31 13.73
C LYS A 25 14.70 15.62 14.14
N ALA A 26 14.14 14.81 13.25
CA ALA A 26 13.05 13.94 13.60
C ALA A 26 13.60 13.16 14.79
N ASN A 27 13.10 13.49 15.98
CA ASN A 27 13.45 12.80 17.20
C ASN A 27 12.78 11.43 17.04
N PHE A 28 13.42 10.55 16.26
CA PHE A 28 13.08 9.15 16.20
C PHE A 28 13.38 8.65 17.61
N GLY A 29 12.35 8.49 18.42
CA GLY A 29 12.47 7.85 19.73
C GLY A 29 13.31 6.57 19.58
N ALA A 30 13.82 6.04 20.68
CA ALA A 30 14.60 4.80 20.64
C ALA A 30 13.86 3.76 19.81
N LEU A 31 14.51 3.26 18.76
CA LEU A 31 13.94 2.20 17.90
C LEU A 31 13.68 0.96 18.77
N PRO A 32 12.48 0.36 18.72
CA PRO A 32 12.27 -0.93 19.35
C PRO A 32 13.18 -1.98 18.71
N ASN A 33 13.54 -2.99 19.46
CA ASN A 33 14.36 -4.08 18.95
C ASN A 33 13.63 -4.82 17.83
N PRO A 34 14.28 -5.06 16.67
CA PRO A 34 13.69 -5.87 15.61
C PRO A 34 13.57 -7.34 16.02
N HIS A 35 12.66 -8.07 15.38
CA HIS A 35 12.77 -9.52 15.34
C HIS A 35 13.95 -9.88 14.44
N THR A 36 15.00 -10.47 14.99
CA THR A 36 16.22 -10.81 14.22
C THR A 36 15.97 -11.92 13.19
N THR A 37 15.05 -12.81 13.51
CA THR A 37 14.60 -13.89 12.62
C THR A 37 13.07 -13.94 12.63
N PRO A 38 12.39 -13.02 11.91
CA PRO A 38 10.93 -13.04 11.87
C PRO A 38 10.45 -14.33 11.17
N GLU A 39 9.52 -15.03 11.80
CA GLU A 39 8.92 -16.23 11.22
C GLU A 39 8.10 -15.86 9.98
N VAL A 40 8.25 -16.63 8.89
CA VAL A 40 7.43 -16.46 7.68
C VAL A 40 6.15 -17.28 7.83
N LEU A 41 5.04 -16.61 8.10
CA LEU A 41 3.77 -17.26 8.38
C LEU A 41 2.96 -17.64 7.14
N TYR A 42 3.12 -16.88 6.06
CA TYR A 42 2.28 -17.03 4.87
C TYR A 42 3.11 -17.10 3.59
N THR A 43 2.91 -18.17 2.82
CA THR A 43 3.65 -18.43 1.57
C THR A 43 2.72 -18.86 0.41
N GLY A 44 1.42 -18.96 0.67
CA GLY A 44 0.40 -19.38 -0.28
C GLY A 44 -0.11 -18.27 -1.20
N LEU A 45 -1.06 -18.62 -2.06
CA LEU A 45 -1.88 -17.68 -2.80
C LEU A 45 -3.10 -17.31 -1.94
N PHE A 46 -3.36 -16.02 -1.75
CA PHE A 46 -4.52 -15.55 -1.01
C PHE A 46 -5.64 -15.16 -1.98
N ILE A 47 -6.71 -15.93 -2.03
CA ILE A 47 -7.83 -15.70 -2.96
C ILE A 47 -9.15 -15.87 -2.20
N ASN A 48 -10.05 -14.92 -2.32
CA ASN A 48 -11.37 -14.94 -1.68
C ASN A 48 -11.30 -15.20 -0.16
N ASN A 49 -10.38 -14.51 0.52
CA ASN A 49 -10.13 -14.62 1.96
C ASN A 49 -9.63 -16.01 2.43
N GLU A 50 -9.10 -16.83 1.52
CA GLU A 50 -8.57 -18.16 1.83
C GLU A 50 -7.16 -18.35 1.24
N TRP A 51 -6.38 -19.20 1.90
CA TRP A 51 -5.04 -19.59 1.45
C TRP A 51 -5.09 -20.82 0.56
N HIS A 52 -4.43 -20.75 -0.59
CA HIS A 52 -4.39 -21.82 -1.59
C HIS A 52 -2.94 -22.14 -1.99
N LYS A 53 -2.74 -23.37 -2.43
CA LYS A 53 -1.55 -23.76 -3.20
C LYS A 53 -1.77 -23.42 -4.67
N ALA A 54 -0.69 -23.11 -5.39
CA ALA A 54 -0.76 -22.96 -6.83
C ALA A 54 -1.19 -24.27 -7.49
N LYS A 55 -2.06 -24.19 -8.50
CA LYS A 55 -2.56 -25.38 -9.23
C LYS A 55 -1.42 -26.17 -9.89
N SER A 56 -0.39 -25.49 -10.33
CA SER A 56 0.82 -26.12 -10.88
C SER A 56 1.72 -26.75 -9.84
N ALA A 57 1.46 -26.54 -8.55
CA ALA A 57 2.34 -26.85 -7.42
C ALA A 57 3.76 -26.26 -7.52
N LYS A 58 3.98 -25.28 -8.42
CA LYS A 58 5.27 -24.60 -8.55
C LYS A 58 5.48 -23.61 -7.41
N THR A 59 6.72 -23.55 -6.96
CA THR A 59 7.20 -22.57 -5.99
C THR A 59 8.42 -21.83 -6.55
N PHE A 60 8.79 -20.75 -5.92
CA PHE A 60 10.08 -20.09 -6.09
C PHE A 60 10.65 -19.73 -4.73
N GLU A 61 11.96 -19.63 -4.66
CA GLU A 61 12.65 -19.24 -3.44
C GLU A 61 12.72 -17.74 -3.33
N THR A 62 12.42 -17.19 -2.12
CA THR A 62 12.79 -15.83 -1.77
C THR A 62 14.07 -15.88 -0.94
N LEU A 63 15.02 -14.99 -1.28
CA LEU A 63 16.36 -14.98 -0.71
C LEU A 63 16.58 -13.70 0.09
N ASN A 64 17.31 -13.81 1.19
CA ASN A 64 17.79 -12.63 1.91
C ASN A 64 18.87 -11.95 1.05
N PRO A 65 18.64 -10.71 0.58
CA PRO A 65 19.60 -10.05 -0.32
C PRO A 65 20.93 -9.68 0.36
N SER A 66 21.01 -9.76 1.69
CA SER A 66 22.23 -9.47 2.45
C SER A 66 23.13 -10.71 2.66
N THR A 67 22.53 -11.91 2.74
CA THR A 67 23.25 -13.16 3.03
C THR A 67 23.17 -14.17 1.90
N GLU A 68 22.28 -13.94 0.92
CA GLU A 68 21.94 -14.86 -0.18
C GLU A 68 21.31 -16.19 0.30
N GLU A 69 20.98 -16.29 1.59
CA GLU A 69 20.34 -17.46 2.16
C GLU A 69 18.84 -17.48 1.83
N LYS A 70 18.32 -18.69 1.64
CA LYS A 70 16.90 -18.91 1.44
C LYS A 70 16.10 -18.53 2.68
N ILE A 71 15.10 -17.66 2.51
CA ILE A 71 14.15 -17.30 3.55
C ILE A 71 12.98 -18.28 3.55
N ALA A 72 12.32 -18.46 2.41
CA ALA A 72 11.13 -19.30 2.27
C ALA A 72 10.91 -19.75 0.83
N GLU A 73 9.97 -20.69 0.64
CA GLU A 73 9.40 -21.05 -0.66
C GLU A 73 7.99 -20.46 -0.79
N ILE A 74 7.79 -19.68 -1.84
CA ILE A 74 6.55 -18.98 -2.14
C ILE A 74 5.83 -19.68 -3.29
N GLN A 75 4.50 -19.81 -3.20
CA GLN A 75 3.69 -20.38 -4.28
C GLN A 75 3.75 -19.51 -5.53
N CYS A 76 4.04 -20.13 -6.68
CA CYS A 76 4.12 -19.46 -7.97
C CYS A 76 2.77 -19.57 -8.72
N ALA A 77 1.98 -18.51 -8.71
CA ALA A 77 0.71 -18.46 -9.43
C ALA A 77 0.90 -18.61 -10.93
N GLY A 78 0.14 -19.51 -11.55
CA GLY A 78 0.03 -19.64 -12.99
C GLY A 78 -1.22 -18.95 -13.54
N LYS A 79 -1.42 -19.09 -14.86
CA LYS A 79 -2.60 -18.53 -15.55
C LYS A 79 -3.93 -18.97 -14.91
N GLU A 80 -4.04 -20.24 -14.58
CA GLU A 80 -5.27 -20.79 -13.99
C GLU A 80 -5.57 -20.21 -12.61
N ASP A 81 -4.54 -19.93 -11.80
CA ASP A 81 -4.70 -19.29 -10.49
C ASP A 81 -5.15 -17.83 -10.64
N VAL A 82 -4.61 -17.13 -11.65
CA VAL A 82 -5.04 -15.77 -12.00
C VAL A 82 -6.50 -15.77 -12.46
N ASP A 83 -6.91 -16.74 -13.28
CA ASP A 83 -8.31 -16.86 -13.73
C ASP A 83 -9.26 -17.07 -12.54
N VAL A 84 -8.87 -17.87 -11.52
CA VAL A 84 -9.62 -18.04 -10.27
C VAL A 84 -9.69 -16.73 -9.48
N ALA A 85 -8.58 -16.02 -9.34
CA ALA A 85 -8.54 -14.73 -8.64
C ALA A 85 -9.40 -13.66 -9.35
N VAL A 86 -9.35 -13.59 -10.68
CA VAL A 86 -10.20 -12.70 -11.49
C VAL A 86 -11.68 -13.04 -11.29
N LYS A 87 -12.03 -14.35 -11.30
CA LYS A 87 -13.40 -14.78 -11.06
C LYS A 87 -13.87 -14.36 -9.66
N ALA A 88 -13.09 -14.58 -8.62
CA ALA A 88 -13.42 -14.19 -7.25
C ALA A 88 -13.62 -12.67 -7.13
N ALA A 89 -12.72 -11.87 -7.72
CA ALA A 89 -12.81 -10.41 -7.73
C ALA A 89 -14.06 -9.92 -8.50
N ARG A 90 -14.42 -10.54 -9.62
CA ARG A 90 -15.64 -10.23 -10.35
C ARG A 90 -16.89 -10.60 -9.57
N ASP A 91 -16.89 -11.75 -8.92
CA ASP A 91 -18.02 -12.19 -8.09
C ASP A 91 -18.25 -11.24 -6.91
N ALA A 92 -17.19 -10.79 -6.25
CA ALA A 92 -17.25 -9.77 -5.21
C ALA A 92 -17.72 -8.40 -5.74
N PHE A 93 -17.45 -8.07 -7.00
CA PHE A 93 -17.85 -6.81 -7.63
C PHE A 93 -19.27 -6.84 -8.23
N LYS A 94 -19.96 -7.96 -8.29
CA LYS A 94 -21.32 -8.06 -8.86
C LYS A 94 -22.30 -7.09 -8.19
N LEU A 95 -23.22 -6.54 -8.96
CA LEU A 95 -24.34 -5.76 -8.43
C LEU A 95 -25.12 -6.61 -7.41
N GLY A 96 -25.39 -6.01 -6.26
CA GLY A 96 -26.07 -6.68 -5.16
C GLY A 96 -25.17 -7.51 -4.24
N SER A 97 -23.88 -7.68 -4.53
CA SER A 97 -22.95 -8.30 -3.59
C SER A 97 -22.77 -7.46 -2.31
N PRO A 98 -22.37 -8.08 -1.18
CA PRO A 98 -22.12 -7.32 0.05
C PRO A 98 -21.15 -6.15 -0.14
N TRP A 99 -20.06 -6.35 -0.89
CA TRP A 99 -19.09 -5.30 -1.19
C TRP A 99 -19.68 -4.13 -1.98
N ARG A 100 -20.48 -4.42 -3.00
CA ARG A 100 -21.13 -3.38 -3.84
C ARG A 100 -22.28 -2.65 -3.12
N ARG A 101 -22.85 -3.24 -2.08
CA ARG A 101 -23.89 -2.64 -1.24
C ARG A 101 -23.33 -1.88 -0.05
N MET A 102 -22.07 -2.13 0.30
CA MET A 102 -21.42 -1.50 1.45
C MET A 102 -21.39 0.02 1.29
N ASP A 103 -21.77 0.72 2.34
CA ASP A 103 -21.71 2.17 2.38
C ASP A 103 -20.27 2.66 2.25
N ALA A 104 -20.10 3.83 1.64
CA ALA A 104 -18.78 4.39 1.41
C ALA A 104 -18.02 4.63 2.73
N SER A 105 -18.71 5.09 3.77
CA SER A 105 -18.16 5.27 5.11
C SER A 105 -17.66 3.96 5.73
N ASP A 106 -18.39 2.85 5.52
CA ASP A 106 -17.98 1.53 6.04
C ASP A 106 -16.70 1.03 5.40
N ARG A 107 -16.47 1.29 4.09
CA ARG A 107 -15.17 1.03 3.46
C ARG A 107 -14.05 1.83 4.11
N GLY A 108 -14.34 3.08 4.52
CA GLY A 108 -13.42 3.89 5.32
C GLY A 108 -13.11 3.27 6.68
N VAL A 109 -14.11 2.71 7.36
CA VAL A 109 -13.92 1.99 8.63
C VAL A 109 -13.00 0.78 8.44
N LEU A 110 -13.21 -0.03 7.39
CA LEU A 110 -12.35 -1.18 7.09
C LEU A 110 -10.89 -0.78 6.82
N LEU A 111 -10.68 0.30 6.05
CA LEU A 111 -9.33 0.82 5.79
C LEU A 111 -8.64 1.33 7.06
N ASN A 112 -9.37 1.98 7.98
CA ASN A 112 -8.83 2.39 9.26
C ASN A 112 -8.46 1.18 10.13
N ARG A 113 -9.32 0.14 10.18
CA ARG A 113 -9.00 -1.12 10.88
C ARG A 113 -7.73 -1.77 10.32
N LEU A 114 -7.59 -1.81 9.00
CA LEU A 114 -6.37 -2.34 8.37
C LEU A 114 -5.14 -1.50 8.76
N ALA A 115 -5.25 -0.18 8.79
CA ALA A 115 -4.17 0.70 9.24
C ALA A 115 -3.80 0.44 10.71
N ASP A 116 -4.79 0.22 11.59
CA ASP A 116 -4.58 -0.09 13.01
C ASP A 116 -3.90 -1.46 13.20
N LEU A 117 -4.27 -2.47 12.41
CA LEU A 117 -3.64 -3.79 12.41
C LEU A 117 -2.18 -3.72 11.94
N ILE A 118 -1.89 -2.94 10.90
CA ILE A 118 -0.51 -2.69 10.45
C ILE A 118 0.29 -1.96 11.52
N GLU A 119 -0.30 -0.99 12.23
CA GLU A 119 0.36 -0.31 13.36
C GLU A 119 0.60 -1.27 14.52
N ARG A 120 -0.36 -2.13 14.87
CA ARG A 120 -0.22 -3.18 15.90
C ARG A 120 1.00 -4.07 15.62
N ASP A 121 1.15 -4.50 14.37
CA ASP A 121 2.19 -5.46 13.97
C ASP A 121 3.44 -4.78 13.39
N ARG A 122 3.61 -3.48 13.63
CA ARG A 122 4.64 -2.65 13.00
C ARG A 122 6.06 -3.16 13.21
N ILE A 123 6.41 -3.65 14.40
CA ILE A 123 7.75 -4.18 14.68
C ILE A 123 8.03 -5.42 13.83
N TYR A 124 7.06 -6.34 13.79
CA TYR A 124 7.16 -7.56 13.00
C TYR A 124 7.23 -7.25 11.49
N LEU A 125 6.31 -6.42 10.99
CA LEU A 125 6.27 -6.03 9.57
C LEU A 125 7.53 -5.30 9.13
N ALA A 126 8.08 -4.40 9.96
CA ALA A 126 9.34 -3.73 9.65
C ALA A 126 10.52 -4.70 9.61
N SER A 127 10.53 -5.69 10.49
CA SER A 127 11.56 -6.74 10.52
C SER A 127 11.47 -7.64 9.28
N LEU A 128 10.24 -8.02 8.90
CA LEU A 128 9.97 -8.83 7.72
C LEU A 128 10.31 -8.08 6.42
N GLU A 129 9.95 -6.78 6.32
CA GLU A 129 10.30 -5.92 5.19
C GLU A 129 11.83 -5.79 5.05
N THR A 130 12.54 -5.65 6.17
CA THR A 130 14.01 -5.59 6.17
C THR A 130 14.63 -6.92 5.73
N LEU A 131 14.11 -8.03 6.21
CA LEU A 131 14.59 -9.36 5.84
C LEU A 131 14.42 -9.63 4.33
N ASP A 132 13.25 -9.31 3.79
CA ASP A 132 12.85 -9.61 2.41
C ASP A 132 13.46 -8.62 1.39
N ASN A 133 13.61 -7.34 1.77
CA ASN A 133 14.05 -6.27 0.87
C ASN A 133 15.54 -5.91 1.03
N GLY A 134 16.14 -6.17 2.19
CA GLY A 134 17.52 -5.80 2.52
C GLY A 134 17.71 -4.36 2.98
N LYS A 135 16.67 -3.53 3.08
CA LYS A 135 16.78 -2.16 3.59
C LYS A 135 17.00 -2.13 5.10
N PRO A 136 17.63 -1.07 5.65
CA PRO A 136 17.81 -0.94 7.10
C PRO A 136 16.50 -0.94 7.85
N TYR A 137 16.41 -1.66 8.97
CA TYR A 137 15.22 -1.72 9.84
C TYR A 137 14.70 -0.33 10.25
N ALA A 138 15.60 0.60 10.52
CA ALA A 138 15.23 1.98 10.84
C ALA A 138 14.41 2.65 9.72
N MET A 139 14.69 2.34 8.46
CA MET A 139 13.92 2.85 7.31
C MET A 139 12.57 2.17 7.20
N SER A 140 12.51 0.85 7.29
CA SER A 140 11.25 0.12 7.30
C SER A 140 10.33 0.61 8.42
N TYR A 141 10.87 0.71 9.65
CA TYR A 141 10.09 1.07 10.83
C TYR A 141 9.67 2.55 10.84
N ASN A 142 10.58 3.51 10.55
CA ASN A 142 10.31 4.95 10.71
C ASN A 142 9.76 5.61 9.43
N VAL A 143 9.90 4.98 8.26
CA VAL A 143 9.48 5.58 6.99
C VAL A 143 8.38 4.74 6.35
N ASP A 144 8.68 3.50 5.93
CA ASP A 144 7.78 2.72 5.09
C ASP A 144 6.45 2.40 5.78
N LEU A 145 6.51 1.89 7.01
CA LEU A 145 5.32 1.55 7.78
C LEU A 145 4.46 2.79 8.13
N PRO A 146 5.01 3.88 8.70
CA PRO A 146 4.23 5.08 8.98
C PRO A 146 3.63 5.72 7.74
N MET A 147 4.34 5.73 6.61
CA MET A 147 3.80 6.28 5.35
C MET A 147 2.67 5.41 4.80
N SER A 148 2.79 4.08 4.92
CA SER A 148 1.74 3.14 4.53
C SER A 148 0.48 3.32 5.37
N ILE A 149 0.62 3.41 6.68
CA ILE A 149 -0.48 3.62 7.63
C ILE A 149 -1.17 4.97 7.37
N LYS A 150 -0.39 6.05 7.21
CA LYS A 150 -0.92 7.38 6.88
C LYS A 150 -1.67 7.39 5.55
N ASN A 151 -1.15 6.68 4.55
CA ASN A 151 -1.81 6.57 3.25
C ASN A 151 -3.18 5.87 3.35
N LEU A 152 -3.25 4.75 4.05
CA LEU A 152 -4.52 4.03 4.25
C LEU A 152 -5.53 4.90 5.01
N ARG A 153 -5.12 5.59 6.08
CA ARG A 153 -5.97 6.51 6.84
C ARG A 153 -6.42 7.71 5.99
N TYR A 154 -5.55 8.24 5.13
CA TYR A 154 -5.90 9.31 4.20
C TYR A 154 -7.03 8.88 3.27
N PHE A 155 -6.89 7.72 2.61
CA PHE A 155 -7.94 7.23 1.70
C PHE A 155 -9.19 6.72 2.43
N ALA A 156 -9.07 6.23 3.67
CA ALA A 156 -10.21 5.96 4.53
C ALA A 156 -11.09 7.20 4.71
N GLY A 157 -10.46 8.36 4.95
CA GLY A 157 -11.16 9.65 5.06
C GLY A 157 -11.78 10.14 3.75
N TRP A 158 -11.34 9.65 2.59
CA TRP A 158 -11.88 10.02 1.28
C TRP A 158 -12.97 9.08 0.76
N ALA A 159 -13.21 7.95 1.40
CA ALA A 159 -14.13 6.93 0.89
C ALA A 159 -15.55 7.49 0.61
N ASP A 160 -16.06 8.37 1.45
CA ASP A 160 -17.38 9.00 1.36
C ASP A 160 -17.35 10.43 0.80
N LYS A 161 -16.19 10.91 0.33
CA LYS A 161 -16.01 12.31 -0.12
C LYS A 161 -15.73 12.43 -1.63
N ASN A 162 -15.81 11.32 -2.35
CA ASN A 162 -15.63 11.29 -3.81
C ASN A 162 -16.94 11.61 -4.51
N HIS A 163 -17.29 12.90 -4.58
CA HIS A 163 -18.55 13.36 -5.17
C HIS A 163 -18.42 13.65 -6.67
N GLY A 164 -19.57 13.61 -7.38
CA GLY A 164 -19.72 14.14 -8.71
C GLY A 164 -20.05 15.64 -8.70
N LYS A 165 -20.50 16.14 -9.85
CA LYS A 165 -20.85 17.53 -10.10
C LYS A 165 -22.27 17.65 -10.61
N THR A 166 -22.97 18.72 -10.25
CA THR A 166 -24.18 19.17 -10.95
C THR A 166 -23.74 20.15 -12.05
N ILE A 167 -24.20 19.94 -13.26
CA ILE A 167 -23.75 20.66 -14.46
C ILE A 167 -24.91 21.52 -14.97
N PRO A 168 -24.74 22.86 -15.13
CA PRO A 168 -25.73 23.69 -15.79
C PRO A 168 -25.96 23.22 -17.24
N MET A 169 -27.26 23.18 -17.63
CA MET A 169 -27.67 22.80 -18.98
C MET A 169 -28.67 23.85 -19.49
N ASP A 170 -28.70 24.02 -20.80
CA ASP A 170 -29.75 24.84 -21.45
C ASP A 170 -31.03 24.03 -21.58
N GLY A 171 -32.20 24.71 -21.45
CA GLY A 171 -33.50 24.05 -21.49
C GLY A 171 -33.86 23.32 -20.21
N ASP A 172 -34.92 22.48 -20.29
CA ASP A 172 -35.51 21.79 -19.12
C ASP A 172 -34.77 20.48 -18.79
N PHE A 173 -33.43 20.52 -18.75
CA PHE A 173 -32.59 19.35 -18.47
C PHE A 173 -31.88 19.48 -17.12
N PHE A 174 -31.71 18.35 -16.43
CA PHE A 174 -30.88 18.24 -15.23
C PHE A 174 -29.72 17.27 -15.55
N ALA A 175 -28.47 17.73 -15.38
CA ALA A 175 -27.28 16.91 -15.59
C ALA A 175 -26.41 16.84 -14.34
N TYR A 176 -25.93 15.65 -14.05
CA TYR A 176 -24.97 15.41 -12.97
C TYR A 176 -23.97 14.34 -13.37
N THR A 177 -22.79 14.37 -12.74
CA THR A 177 -21.82 13.28 -12.83
C THR A 177 -21.84 12.45 -11.56
N ARG A 178 -21.53 11.18 -11.68
CA ARG A 178 -21.35 10.27 -10.55
C ARG A 178 -20.04 9.53 -10.74
N HIS A 179 -19.19 9.50 -9.70
CA HIS A 179 -18.01 8.67 -9.69
C HIS A 179 -18.40 7.25 -9.28
N GLU A 180 -18.05 6.28 -10.09
CA GLU A 180 -18.29 4.88 -9.84
C GLU A 180 -16.98 4.08 -9.84
N PRO A 181 -16.90 2.95 -9.10
CA PRO A 181 -15.72 2.09 -9.15
C PRO A 181 -15.53 1.54 -10.56
N VAL A 182 -14.27 1.45 -11.00
CA VAL A 182 -13.88 0.89 -12.31
C VAL A 182 -14.19 -0.62 -12.37
N GLY A 183 -14.06 -1.31 -11.24
CA GLY A 183 -14.35 -2.74 -11.13
C GLY A 183 -13.19 -3.54 -10.56
N VAL A 184 -12.72 -4.53 -11.30
CA VAL A 184 -11.56 -5.35 -10.92
C VAL A 184 -10.28 -4.63 -11.34
N CYS A 185 -9.43 -4.31 -10.37
CA CYS A 185 -8.16 -3.63 -10.58
C CYS A 185 -6.99 -4.58 -10.37
N ALA A 186 -6.11 -4.71 -11.37
CA ALA A 186 -4.84 -5.39 -11.20
C ALA A 186 -3.77 -4.41 -10.69
N GLN A 187 -3.03 -4.83 -9.67
CA GLN A 187 -1.97 -4.03 -9.04
C GLN A 187 -0.66 -4.79 -9.07
N ILE A 188 0.35 -4.24 -9.73
CA ILE A 188 1.70 -4.78 -9.80
C ILE A 188 2.60 -3.90 -8.95
N ILE A 189 3.28 -4.51 -7.98
CA ILE A 189 4.08 -3.83 -6.96
C ILE A 189 5.56 -4.04 -7.24
N PRO A 190 6.38 -2.97 -7.26
CA PRO A 190 7.83 -3.09 -7.41
C PRO A 190 8.49 -3.53 -6.09
N TRP A 191 9.76 -3.95 -6.20
CA TRP A 191 10.55 -4.49 -5.09
C TRP A 191 11.12 -3.42 -4.13
N ASN A 192 11.28 -2.18 -4.57
CA ASN A 192 12.05 -1.17 -3.83
C ASN A 192 11.34 -0.58 -2.61
N PHE A 193 10.01 -0.51 -2.61
CA PHE A 193 9.16 -0.10 -1.48
C PHE A 193 7.93 -1.00 -1.39
N PRO A 194 8.10 -2.28 -1.02
CA PRO A 194 7.04 -3.29 -1.14
C PRO A 194 5.75 -2.88 -0.43
N ILE A 195 5.78 -2.69 0.88
CA ILE A 195 4.60 -2.35 1.69
C ILE A 195 4.03 -0.97 1.34
N LEU A 196 4.89 0.02 1.10
CA LEU A 196 4.45 1.39 0.81
C LEU A 196 3.76 1.48 -0.54
N MET A 197 4.35 0.90 -1.59
CA MET A 197 3.76 0.89 -2.94
C MET A 197 2.48 0.07 -3.00
N MET A 198 2.37 -0.99 -2.18
CA MET A 198 1.12 -1.71 -1.99
C MET A 198 0.05 -0.81 -1.37
N ALA A 199 0.34 -0.14 -0.26
CA ALA A 199 -0.61 0.75 0.40
C ALA A 199 -1.08 1.88 -0.52
N TRP A 200 -0.20 2.47 -1.34
CA TRP A 200 -0.54 3.52 -2.30
C TRP A 200 -1.54 3.08 -3.36
N LYS A 201 -1.62 1.80 -3.65
CA LYS A 201 -2.56 1.23 -4.61
C LYS A 201 -3.81 0.67 -3.94
N LEU A 202 -3.67 0.01 -2.79
CA LEU A 202 -4.80 -0.54 -2.03
C LEU A 202 -5.73 0.56 -1.52
N GLY A 203 -5.17 1.61 -0.92
CA GLY A 203 -5.95 2.69 -0.31
C GLY A 203 -6.99 3.29 -1.25
N PRO A 204 -6.60 3.91 -2.37
CA PRO A 204 -7.55 4.53 -3.30
C PRO A 204 -8.51 3.53 -3.94
N ALA A 205 -8.04 2.33 -4.30
CA ALA A 205 -8.87 1.34 -4.98
C ALA A 205 -9.98 0.80 -4.07
N LEU A 206 -9.67 0.46 -2.81
CA LEU A 206 -10.66 -0.01 -1.84
C LEU A 206 -11.60 1.11 -1.38
N ALA A 207 -11.07 2.33 -1.13
CA ALA A 207 -11.89 3.49 -0.77
C ALA A 207 -12.98 3.76 -1.81
N THR A 208 -12.67 3.64 -3.08
CA THR A 208 -13.59 3.88 -4.20
C THR A 208 -14.44 2.66 -4.57
N GLY A 209 -14.35 1.54 -3.83
CA GLY A 209 -15.22 0.38 -3.98
C GLY A 209 -14.82 -0.60 -5.09
N ASN A 210 -13.57 -0.57 -5.54
CA ASN A 210 -13.03 -1.56 -6.47
C ASN A 210 -12.68 -2.86 -5.75
N THR A 211 -12.59 -3.96 -6.50
CA THR A 211 -11.95 -5.21 -6.08
C THR A 211 -10.55 -5.31 -6.67
N ILE A 212 -9.65 -6.03 -6.01
CA ILE A 212 -8.22 -5.95 -6.31
C ILE A 212 -7.64 -7.35 -6.52
N ILE A 213 -6.76 -7.44 -7.52
CA ILE A 213 -5.81 -8.53 -7.69
C ILE A 213 -4.41 -7.92 -7.60
N LEU A 214 -3.65 -8.33 -6.60
CA LEU A 214 -2.32 -7.78 -6.33
C LEU A 214 -1.25 -8.82 -6.63
N LYS A 215 -0.24 -8.42 -7.42
CA LYS A 215 0.99 -9.17 -7.66
C LYS A 215 2.16 -8.41 -7.03
N PRO A 216 2.74 -8.90 -5.93
CA PRO A 216 3.99 -8.35 -5.41
C PRO A 216 5.16 -8.69 -6.34
N ALA A 217 6.30 -8.03 -6.15
CA ALA A 217 7.53 -8.45 -6.81
C ALA A 217 7.97 -9.81 -6.25
N GLU A 218 8.57 -10.64 -7.10
CA GLU A 218 9.07 -11.95 -6.71
C GLU A 218 10.13 -11.85 -5.61
N GLN A 219 10.94 -10.81 -5.66
CA GLN A 219 12.04 -10.55 -4.72
C GLN A 219 11.56 -10.10 -3.34
N THR A 220 10.33 -9.61 -3.20
CA THR A 220 9.81 -8.97 -1.99
C THR A 220 8.32 -9.23 -1.82
N SER A 221 7.93 -10.47 -1.56
CA SER A 221 6.51 -10.85 -1.48
C SER A 221 5.99 -11.00 -0.05
N LEU A 222 6.87 -11.14 0.94
CA LEU A 222 6.48 -11.60 2.28
C LEU A 222 5.58 -10.63 3.03
N THR A 223 5.87 -9.34 2.99
CA THR A 223 5.01 -8.32 3.66
C THR A 223 3.64 -8.20 3.01
N ALA A 224 3.55 -8.36 1.68
CA ALA A 224 2.27 -8.36 0.98
C ALA A 224 1.41 -9.56 1.39
N LEU A 225 2.00 -10.74 1.54
CA LEU A 225 1.29 -11.94 2.00
C LEU A 225 0.81 -11.79 3.45
N TYR A 226 1.64 -11.23 4.33
CA TYR A 226 1.20 -10.97 5.70
C TYR A 226 0.02 -9.99 5.74
N ILE A 227 0.10 -8.91 4.97
CA ILE A 227 -0.99 -7.92 4.91
C ILE A 227 -2.27 -8.50 4.30
N ALA A 228 -2.18 -9.47 3.39
CA ALA A 228 -3.38 -10.18 2.92
C ALA A 228 -4.16 -10.82 4.07
N GLN A 229 -3.48 -11.38 5.08
CA GLN A 229 -4.13 -11.89 6.29
C GLN A 229 -4.74 -10.75 7.14
N LEU A 230 -4.05 -9.61 7.25
CA LEU A 230 -4.60 -8.45 7.97
C LEU A 230 -5.83 -7.86 7.27
N ILE A 231 -5.90 -7.91 5.94
CA ILE A 231 -7.08 -7.51 5.15
C ILE A 231 -8.29 -8.37 5.56
N LYS A 232 -8.11 -9.69 5.67
CA LYS A 232 -9.15 -10.59 6.17
C LYS A 232 -9.54 -10.26 7.61
N GLU A 233 -8.57 -10.03 8.50
CA GLU A 233 -8.80 -9.68 9.91
C GLU A 233 -9.55 -8.34 10.04
N ALA A 234 -9.26 -7.37 9.17
CA ALA A 234 -9.96 -6.08 9.13
C ALA A 234 -11.43 -6.21 8.73
N GLY A 235 -11.81 -7.28 8.03
CA GLY A 235 -13.18 -7.59 7.66
C GLY A 235 -13.55 -7.29 6.20
N PHE A 236 -12.56 -7.16 5.32
CA PHE A 236 -12.79 -7.06 3.87
C PHE A 236 -13.32 -8.35 3.27
#